data_60e30751fbcc21b264fd09ca06ee9497
#
_entry.id   60e30751fbcc21b264fd09ca06ee9497
#
_cell.length_a   1.000
_cell.length_b   1.000
_cell.length_c   1.000
_cell.angle_alpha   90.00
_cell.angle_beta   90.00
_cell.angle_gamma   90.00
#
_symmetry.space_group_name_H-M   'P 1'
#
loop_
_entity.id
_entity.type
_entity.pdbx_description
1 polymer ?
#
loop_
_entity_poly.entity_id
_entity_poly.type
_entity_poly.pdbx_seq_one_letter_code
_entity_poly.pdbx_strand_id
1 'polypeptide(L)'
;MGELAAEKHVQYIISIEKKKDSFEAVAMEHLRMNGAYWGLTTLDLLGKLGAVDQDEVVSWVMQCQHESGGFAGNIGHDPHMMYTLSAVQVLALLDKLYVLDIDKLSNYIAGLQNEDGSFTGDIWGEIDTRFSYIAISCLALLHRLDKINVEKVVDYIVSCKNLDGGFGCTPGGESHAGQIFCCVGALAITGSLHHIDKDLLGWWLCERQVCYSWWVLFSLIMIDRVHWIDKDKLAKFILDCQVPTSVSRLVSTEWRNIRPDDAVNVFHTYFGVADHHMNCRKYHLPHHIKYVTKCGW
;
A
#
# COMPACT_ATOMS: atom_id res chain seq x y z
N MET A 1 21.08 15.57 13.95
CA MET A 1 20.07 14.80 13.22
C MET A 1 18.84 15.69 13.10
N GLY A 2 18.28 15.89 11.92
CA GLY A 2 17.04 16.66 11.74
C GLY A 2 15.89 15.99 12.49
N GLU A 3 14.88 16.76 12.89
CA GLU A 3 13.64 16.22 13.45
C GLU A 3 12.58 16.08 12.37
N LEU A 4 11.64 15.13 12.55
CA LEU A 4 10.51 14.97 11.66
C LEU A 4 9.61 16.22 11.72
N ALA A 5 9.37 16.87 10.58
CA ALA A 5 8.54 18.06 10.48
C ALA A 5 7.03 17.72 10.53
N ALA A 6 6.61 16.97 11.56
CA ALA A 6 5.28 16.37 11.67
C ALA A 6 4.13 17.36 11.44
N GLU A 7 4.19 18.54 12.05
CA GLU A 7 3.12 19.54 11.90
C GLU A 7 2.98 20.07 10.47
N LYS A 8 4.09 20.20 9.73
CA LYS A 8 4.07 20.59 8.33
C LYS A 8 3.43 19.54 7.44
N HIS A 9 3.69 18.25 7.71
CA HIS A 9 3.05 17.13 7.01
C HIS A 9 1.54 17.11 7.25
N VAL A 10 1.10 17.33 8.49
CA VAL A 10 -0.32 17.45 8.84
C VAL A 10 -0.98 18.59 8.07
N GLN A 11 -0.39 19.80 8.10
CA GLN A 11 -0.91 20.97 7.40
C GLN A 11 -1.00 20.75 5.89
N TYR A 12 -0.01 20.09 5.30
CA TYR A 12 -0.02 19.75 3.89
C TYR A 12 -1.21 18.84 3.55
N ILE A 13 -1.40 17.74 4.27
CA ILE A 13 -2.49 16.79 4.01
C ILE A 13 -3.85 17.48 4.12
N ILE A 14 -4.06 18.28 5.18
CA ILE A 14 -5.30 19.04 5.34
C ILE A 14 -5.49 20.07 4.21
N SER A 15 -4.39 20.64 3.69
CA SER A 15 -4.48 21.64 2.60
C SER A 15 -4.89 21.02 1.26
N ILE A 16 -4.55 19.76 1.00
CA ILE A 16 -4.95 19.04 -0.22
C ILE A 16 -6.48 18.93 -0.29
N GLU A 17 -7.11 18.58 0.82
CA GLU A 17 -8.57 18.47 0.89
C GLU A 17 -9.29 19.79 0.58
N LYS A 18 -8.70 20.91 0.98
CA LYS A 18 -9.26 22.23 0.76
C LYS A 18 -9.13 22.77 -0.67
N LYS A 19 -8.22 22.18 -1.48
CA LYS A 19 -7.91 22.63 -2.85
C LYS A 19 -8.62 21.79 -3.92
N LYS A 20 -9.90 21.46 -3.71
CA LYS A 20 -10.69 20.57 -4.60
C LYS A 20 -10.78 21.06 -6.05
N ASP A 21 -10.67 22.37 -6.27
CA ASP A 21 -10.81 23.01 -7.60
C ASP A 21 -9.46 23.35 -8.26
N SER A 22 -8.33 22.87 -7.72
CA SER A 22 -7.02 23.08 -8.35
C SER A 22 -6.86 22.17 -9.58
N PHE A 23 -6.02 22.59 -10.53
CA PHE A 23 -5.71 21.78 -11.71
C PHE A 23 -5.19 20.38 -11.32
N GLU A 24 -4.33 20.34 -10.32
CA GLU A 24 -3.77 19.08 -9.81
C GLU A 24 -4.86 18.18 -9.22
N ALA A 25 -5.83 18.76 -8.48
CA ALA A 25 -6.92 17.98 -7.90
C ALA A 25 -7.82 17.39 -8.99
N VAL A 26 -8.09 18.14 -10.06
CA VAL A 26 -8.87 17.67 -11.21
C VAL A 26 -8.10 16.61 -12.00
N ALA A 27 -6.81 16.84 -12.28
CA ALA A 27 -5.98 15.90 -13.02
C ALA A 27 -5.80 14.56 -12.28
N MET A 28 -5.80 14.57 -10.95
CA MET A 28 -5.60 13.40 -10.08
C MET A 28 -6.91 12.87 -9.48
N GLU A 29 -8.05 13.33 -9.96
CA GLU A 29 -9.37 12.99 -9.41
C GLU A 29 -9.61 11.48 -9.34
N HIS A 30 -9.19 10.75 -10.37
CA HIS A 30 -9.31 9.28 -10.44
C HIS A 30 -8.48 8.53 -9.38
N LEU A 31 -7.49 9.18 -8.75
CA LEU A 31 -6.67 8.61 -7.68
C LEU A 31 -7.08 9.06 -6.27
N ARG A 32 -8.20 9.79 -6.15
CA ARG A 32 -8.60 10.41 -4.87
C ARG A 32 -8.79 9.40 -3.75
N MET A 33 -9.33 8.22 -4.03
CA MET A 33 -9.47 7.15 -3.04
C MET A 33 -8.12 6.68 -2.49
N ASN A 34 -7.12 6.49 -3.36
CA ASN A 34 -5.77 6.13 -2.93
C ASN A 34 -5.12 7.28 -2.14
N GLY A 35 -5.31 8.52 -2.60
CA GLY A 35 -4.83 9.71 -1.90
C GLY A 35 -5.41 9.85 -0.48
N ALA A 36 -6.70 9.56 -0.32
CA ALA A 36 -7.36 9.54 0.99
C ALA A 36 -6.73 8.48 1.91
N TYR A 37 -6.52 7.26 1.41
CA TYR A 37 -5.84 6.21 2.19
C TYR A 37 -4.45 6.65 2.66
N TRP A 38 -3.60 7.16 1.77
CA TRP A 38 -2.25 7.58 2.13
C TRP A 38 -2.24 8.77 3.10
N GLY A 39 -3.11 9.76 2.87
CA GLY A 39 -3.24 10.95 3.73
C GLY A 39 -3.73 10.59 5.13
N LEU A 40 -4.81 9.84 5.23
CA LEU A 40 -5.39 9.45 6.53
C LEU A 40 -4.45 8.54 7.33
N THR A 41 -3.76 7.60 6.65
CA THR A 41 -2.77 6.75 7.33
C THR A 41 -1.59 7.57 7.84
N THR A 42 -1.15 8.59 7.10
CA THR A 42 -0.12 9.52 7.59
C THR A 42 -0.60 10.28 8.82
N LEU A 43 -1.84 10.78 8.83
CA LEU A 43 -2.42 11.45 10.00
C LEU A 43 -2.51 10.51 11.21
N ASP A 44 -2.86 9.23 11.00
CA ASP A 44 -2.89 8.22 12.07
C ASP A 44 -1.50 7.99 12.66
N LEU A 45 -0.48 7.79 11.82
CA LEU A 45 0.92 7.63 12.26
C LEU A 45 1.42 8.83 13.07
N LEU A 46 0.97 10.03 12.73
CA LEU A 46 1.30 11.27 13.45
C LEU A 46 0.40 11.54 14.67
N GLY A 47 -0.59 10.66 14.94
CA GLY A 47 -1.55 10.85 16.04
C GLY A 47 -2.51 12.01 15.82
N LYS A 48 -2.80 12.35 14.56
CA LYS A 48 -3.61 13.52 14.14
C LYS A 48 -4.84 13.15 13.31
N LEU A 49 -5.30 11.90 13.38
CA LEU A 49 -6.47 11.44 12.62
C LEU A 49 -7.75 12.24 12.94
N GLY A 50 -7.86 12.78 14.16
CA GLY A 50 -8.95 13.67 14.56
C GLY A 50 -8.95 15.06 13.90
N ALA A 51 -7.97 15.38 13.05
CA ALA A 51 -7.93 16.65 12.31
C ALA A 51 -8.87 16.68 11.09
N VAL A 52 -9.49 15.53 10.74
CA VAL A 52 -10.48 15.39 9.65
C VAL A 52 -11.82 14.94 10.20
N ASP A 53 -12.90 15.31 9.51
CA ASP A 53 -14.25 14.82 9.80
C ASP A 53 -14.38 13.38 9.28
N GLN A 54 -14.35 12.42 10.21
CA GLN A 54 -14.38 10.99 9.88
C GLN A 54 -15.72 10.56 9.26
N ASP A 55 -16.82 11.14 9.68
CA ASP A 55 -18.14 10.78 9.16
C ASP A 55 -18.33 11.33 7.74
N GLU A 56 -17.79 12.51 7.43
CA GLU A 56 -17.72 13.02 6.05
C GLU A 56 -16.88 12.10 5.15
N VAL A 57 -15.72 11.65 5.63
CA VAL A 57 -14.84 10.69 4.90
C VAL A 57 -15.60 9.39 4.62
N VAL A 58 -16.23 8.79 5.63
CA VAL A 58 -16.99 7.54 5.46
C VAL A 58 -18.13 7.72 4.47
N SER A 59 -18.88 8.81 4.59
CA SER A 59 -19.97 9.12 3.65
C SER A 59 -19.49 9.22 2.21
N TRP A 60 -18.37 9.92 1.97
CA TRP A 60 -17.77 10.02 0.64
C TRP A 60 -17.26 8.67 0.12
N VAL A 61 -16.56 7.89 0.94
CA VAL A 61 -16.09 6.54 0.56
C VAL A 61 -17.26 5.69 0.10
N MET A 62 -18.36 5.66 0.86
CA MET A 62 -19.54 4.87 0.51
C MET A 62 -20.24 5.35 -0.77
N GLN A 63 -20.17 6.65 -1.11
CA GLN A 63 -20.66 7.17 -2.38
C GLN A 63 -19.81 6.74 -3.59
N CYS A 64 -18.55 6.33 -3.38
CA CYS A 64 -17.69 5.78 -4.41
C CYS A 64 -17.93 4.27 -4.66
N GLN A 65 -18.84 3.63 -3.91
CA GLN A 65 -19.15 2.21 -4.12
C GLN A 65 -20.04 2.04 -5.34
N HIS A 66 -19.60 1.18 -6.27
CA HIS A 66 -20.34 0.81 -7.46
C HIS A 66 -21.39 -0.28 -7.15
N GLU A 67 -22.40 -0.41 -8.01
CA GLU A 67 -23.46 -1.44 -7.87
C GLU A 67 -22.92 -2.87 -7.88
N SER A 68 -21.76 -3.14 -8.51
CA SER A 68 -21.08 -4.45 -8.46
C SER A 68 -20.54 -4.83 -7.07
N GLY A 69 -20.39 -3.87 -6.16
CA GLY A 69 -19.80 -4.04 -4.84
C GLY A 69 -18.38 -3.50 -4.71
N GLY A 70 -17.64 -3.33 -5.83
CA GLY A 70 -16.32 -2.71 -5.85
C GLY A 70 -16.36 -1.20 -5.63
N PHE A 71 -15.21 -0.60 -5.38
CA PHE A 71 -15.07 0.86 -5.19
C PHE A 71 -14.30 1.49 -6.34
N ALA A 72 -14.70 2.71 -6.67
CA ALA A 72 -14.06 3.56 -7.66
C ALA A 72 -13.07 4.55 -7.03
N GLY A 73 -12.26 5.19 -7.86
CA GLY A 73 -11.30 6.20 -7.43
C GLY A 73 -11.94 7.50 -6.94
N ASN A 74 -13.14 7.81 -7.44
CA ASN A 74 -14.01 8.88 -7.01
C ASN A 74 -15.47 8.57 -7.39
N ILE A 75 -16.42 9.41 -6.97
CA ILE A 75 -17.85 9.26 -7.24
C ILE A 75 -18.11 9.25 -8.76
N GLY A 76 -18.87 8.24 -9.23
CA GLY A 76 -19.25 8.10 -10.64
C GLY A 76 -18.19 7.50 -11.57
N HIS A 77 -17.06 7.05 -11.03
CA HIS A 77 -16.04 6.32 -11.77
C HIS A 77 -16.27 4.80 -11.72
N ASP A 78 -15.60 4.06 -12.63
CA ASP A 78 -15.67 2.61 -12.66
C ASP A 78 -14.90 1.98 -11.46
N PRO A 79 -15.38 0.83 -10.94
CA PRO A 79 -14.73 0.15 -9.84
C PRO A 79 -13.43 -0.52 -10.27
N HIS A 80 -12.44 -0.49 -9.39
CA HIS A 80 -11.15 -1.13 -9.63
C HIS A 80 -10.59 -1.70 -8.32
N MET A 81 -9.84 -2.79 -8.38
CA MET A 81 -9.26 -3.48 -7.23
C MET A 81 -8.41 -2.55 -6.34
N MET A 82 -7.60 -1.67 -6.94
CA MET A 82 -6.76 -0.73 -6.17
C MET A 82 -7.59 0.21 -5.29
N TYR A 83 -8.66 0.77 -5.84
CA TYR A 83 -9.53 1.67 -5.07
C TYR A 83 -10.38 0.92 -4.06
N THR A 84 -10.76 -0.32 -4.40
CA THR A 84 -11.50 -1.22 -3.51
C THR A 84 -10.68 -1.53 -2.24
N LEU A 85 -9.41 -1.89 -2.37
CA LEU A 85 -8.54 -2.08 -1.21
C LEU A 85 -8.38 -0.79 -0.41
N SER A 86 -8.13 0.35 -1.06
CA SER A 86 -7.96 1.64 -0.38
C SER A 86 -9.22 2.03 0.40
N ALA A 87 -10.41 1.83 -0.16
CA ALA A 87 -11.68 2.07 0.55
C ALA A 87 -11.82 1.19 1.79
N VAL A 88 -11.56 -0.12 1.67
CA VAL A 88 -11.59 -1.05 2.82
C VAL A 88 -10.56 -0.65 3.88
N GLN A 89 -9.36 -0.27 3.47
CA GLN A 89 -8.30 0.17 4.38
C GLN A 89 -8.66 1.49 5.11
N VAL A 90 -9.28 2.45 4.42
CA VAL A 90 -9.79 3.69 5.04
C VAL A 90 -10.87 3.36 6.07
N LEU A 91 -11.83 2.51 5.73
CA LEU A 91 -12.89 2.12 6.65
C LEU A 91 -12.35 1.30 7.84
N ALA A 92 -11.33 0.46 7.61
CA ALA A 92 -10.65 -0.26 8.69
C ALA A 92 -9.88 0.69 9.62
N LEU A 93 -9.20 1.69 9.05
CA LEU A 93 -8.47 2.72 9.80
C LEU A 93 -9.39 3.51 10.74
N LEU A 94 -10.60 3.81 10.26
CA LEU A 94 -11.62 4.56 11.00
C LEU A 94 -12.52 3.66 11.89
N ASP A 95 -12.27 2.34 11.95
CA ASP A 95 -13.09 1.36 12.66
C ASP A 95 -14.56 1.31 12.19
N LYS A 96 -14.77 1.48 10.89
CA LYS A 96 -16.08 1.59 10.24
C LYS A 96 -16.38 0.46 9.23
N LEU A 97 -15.69 -0.68 9.30
CA LEU A 97 -15.95 -1.82 8.39
C LEU A 97 -17.38 -2.33 8.43
N TYR A 98 -18.12 -2.08 9.51
CA TYR A 98 -19.51 -2.49 9.68
C TYR A 98 -20.50 -1.81 8.71
N VAL A 99 -20.08 -0.73 8.02
CA VAL A 99 -20.94 -0.07 7.02
C VAL A 99 -20.98 -0.82 5.68
N LEU A 100 -20.05 -1.78 5.48
CA LEU A 100 -19.92 -2.55 4.24
C LEU A 100 -20.91 -3.71 4.16
N ASP A 101 -21.48 -3.92 2.98
CA ASP A 101 -22.02 -5.22 2.57
C ASP A 101 -20.85 -6.14 2.21
N ILE A 102 -20.39 -6.90 3.22
CA ILE A 102 -19.20 -7.76 3.11
C ILE A 102 -19.39 -8.84 2.04
N ASP A 103 -20.59 -9.41 1.91
CA ASP A 103 -20.85 -10.46 0.93
C ASP A 103 -20.80 -9.93 -0.50
N LYS A 104 -21.42 -8.79 -0.74
CA LYS A 104 -21.41 -8.12 -2.04
C LYS A 104 -19.97 -7.75 -2.47
N LEU A 105 -19.21 -7.16 -1.56
CA LEU A 105 -17.82 -6.78 -1.82
C LEU A 105 -16.92 -7.99 -2.05
N SER A 106 -17.06 -9.04 -1.23
CA SER A 106 -16.27 -10.26 -1.36
C SER A 106 -16.57 -11.00 -2.68
N ASN A 107 -17.84 -10.99 -3.11
CA ASN A 107 -18.24 -11.59 -4.38
C ASN A 107 -17.67 -10.80 -5.58
N TYR A 108 -17.60 -9.46 -5.50
CA TYR A 108 -16.93 -8.64 -6.52
C TYR A 108 -15.45 -9.04 -6.65
N ILE A 109 -14.73 -9.15 -5.54
CA ILE A 109 -13.31 -9.53 -5.56
C ILE A 109 -13.13 -10.95 -6.09
N ALA A 110 -13.94 -11.90 -5.61
CA ALA A 110 -13.88 -13.30 -6.06
C ALA A 110 -14.16 -13.45 -7.56
N GLY A 111 -15.05 -12.61 -8.11
CA GLY A 111 -15.37 -12.60 -9.54
C GLY A 111 -14.22 -12.15 -10.45
N LEU A 112 -13.16 -11.57 -9.88
CA LEU A 112 -11.96 -11.14 -10.63
C LEU A 112 -10.83 -12.19 -10.57
N GLN A 113 -11.04 -13.37 -9.93
CA GLN A 113 -10.08 -14.47 -9.94
C GLN A 113 -10.17 -15.26 -11.25
N ASN A 114 -9.05 -15.43 -11.93
CA ASN A 114 -8.92 -16.25 -13.13
C ASN A 114 -8.73 -17.75 -12.77
N GLU A 115 -8.89 -18.61 -13.79
CA GLU A 115 -8.74 -20.06 -13.63
C GLU A 115 -7.34 -20.50 -13.19
N ASP A 116 -6.30 -19.74 -13.59
CA ASP A 116 -4.90 -19.97 -13.20
C ASP A 116 -4.54 -19.46 -11.82
N GLY A 117 -5.47 -18.79 -11.11
CA GLY A 117 -5.28 -18.20 -9.79
C GLY A 117 -4.84 -16.74 -9.80
N SER A 118 -4.53 -16.17 -10.96
CA SER A 118 -4.25 -14.73 -11.09
C SER A 118 -5.51 -13.90 -10.85
N PHE A 119 -5.33 -12.58 -10.70
CA PHE A 119 -6.43 -11.63 -10.59
C PHE A 119 -6.33 -10.55 -11.66
N THR A 120 -7.47 -10.12 -12.17
CA THR A 120 -7.58 -8.90 -12.96
C THR A 120 -7.84 -7.70 -12.05
N GLY A 121 -7.43 -6.50 -12.50
CA GLY A 121 -7.67 -5.25 -11.78
C GLY A 121 -9.13 -4.80 -11.82
N ASP A 122 -9.78 -5.12 -12.94
CA ASP A 122 -11.17 -4.80 -13.26
C ASP A 122 -11.70 -5.75 -14.33
N ILE A 123 -12.83 -5.38 -14.94
CA ILE A 123 -13.48 -6.16 -16.03
C ILE A 123 -12.70 -6.10 -17.35
N TRP A 124 -11.71 -5.22 -17.52
CA TRP A 124 -10.92 -5.05 -18.74
C TRP A 124 -9.77 -6.04 -18.87
N GLY A 125 -9.44 -6.75 -17.78
CA GLY A 125 -8.59 -7.93 -17.80
C GLY A 125 -7.09 -7.69 -17.66
N GLU A 126 -6.63 -6.54 -17.17
CA GLU A 126 -5.22 -6.36 -16.79
C GLU A 126 -4.85 -7.35 -15.68
N ILE A 127 -3.77 -8.13 -15.88
CA ILE A 127 -3.26 -9.10 -14.91
C ILE A 127 -1.92 -8.61 -14.35
N ASP A 128 -1.81 -8.62 -13.01
CA ASP A 128 -0.59 -8.19 -12.30
C ASP A 128 -0.58 -8.81 -10.89
N THR A 129 0.58 -9.21 -10.39
CA THR A 129 0.73 -9.76 -9.02
C THR A 129 0.28 -8.79 -7.92
N ARG A 130 0.22 -7.48 -8.19
CA ARG A 130 -0.40 -6.49 -7.28
C ARG A 130 -1.85 -6.84 -6.98
N PHE A 131 -2.61 -7.29 -7.98
CA PHE A 131 -4.03 -7.62 -7.79
C PHE A 131 -4.21 -8.89 -6.95
N SER A 132 -3.31 -9.86 -7.04
CA SER A 132 -3.28 -11.01 -6.14
C SER A 132 -3.09 -10.58 -4.69
N TYR A 133 -2.14 -9.68 -4.41
CA TYR A 133 -1.93 -9.09 -3.08
C TYR A 133 -3.14 -8.30 -2.60
N ILE A 134 -3.74 -7.50 -3.47
CA ILE A 134 -4.92 -6.68 -3.16
C ILE A 134 -6.11 -7.57 -2.78
N ALA A 135 -6.39 -8.62 -3.55
CA ALA A 135 -7.45 -9.57 -3.26
C ALA A 135 -7.25 -10.25 -1.90
N ILE A 136 -6.07 -10.84 -1.68
CA ILE A 136 -5.71 -11.51 -0.42
C ILE A 136 -5.82 -10.54 0.76
N SER A 137 -5.26 -9.32 0.65
CA SER A 137 -5.28 -8.33 1.72
C SER A 137 -6.70 -7.87 2.05
N CYS A 138 -7.51 -7.58 1.03
CA CYS A 138 -8.88 -7.14 1.21
C CYS A 138 -9.74 -8.22 1.86
N LEU A 139 -9.69 -9.46 1.35
CA LEU A 139 -10.47 -10.57 1.88
C LEU A 139 -9.98 -11.02 3.27
N ALA A 140 -8.69 -10.89 3.58
CA ALA A 140 -8.17 -11.12 4.93
C ALA A 140 -8.71 -10.10 5.93
N LEU A 141 -8.74 -8.80 5.57
CA LEU A 141 -9.34 -7.74 6.40
C LEU A 141 -10.83 -7.98 6.66
N LEU A 142 -11.53 -8.57 5.70
CA LEU A 142 -12.96 -8.88 5.78
C LEU A 142 -13.25 -10.27 6.36
N HIS A 143 -12.24 -11.05 6.71
CA HIS A 143 -12.33 -12.45 7.14
C HIS A 143 -13.08 -13.35 6.13
N ARG A 144 -12.84 -13.16 4.83
CA ARG A 144 -13.53 -13.85 3.73
C ARG A 144 -12.59 -14.49 2.71
N LEU A 145 -11.41 -14.94 3.12
CA LEU A 145 -10.48 -15.69 2.24
C LEU A 145 -11.08 -16.98 1.68
N ASP A 146 -12.13 -17.50 2.31
CA ASP A 146 -12.92 -18.64 1.84
C ASP A 146 -13.63 -18.43 0.50
N LYS A 147 -13.75 -17.17 0.04
CA LYS A 147 -14.41 -16.81 -1.23
C LYS A 147 -13.57 -17.06 -2.47
N ILE A 148 -12.27 -17.29 -2.32
CA ILE A 148 -11.32 -17.49 -3.42
C ILE A 148 -10.53 -18.79 -3.26
N ASN A 149 -9.93 -19.25 -4.35
CA ASN A 149 -9.00 -20.38 -4.31
C ASN A 149 -7.60 -19.89 -3.93
N VAL A 150 -7.28 -19.88 -2.64
CA VAL A 150 -6.01 -19.39 -2.10
C VAL A 150 -4.82 -20.22 -2.61
N GLU A 151 -4.94 -21.54 -2.75
CA GLU A 151 -3.86 -22.40 -3.26
C GLU A 151 -3.45 -21.98 -4.68
N LYS A 152 -4.43 -21.78 -5.56
CA LYS A 152 -4.14 -21.30 -6.92
C LYS A 152 -3.50 -19.92 -6.93
N VAL A 153 -3.89 -19.01 -6.03
CA VAL A 153 -3.24 -17.69 -5.91
C VAL A 153 -1.77 -17.85 -5.53
N VAL A 154 -1.48 -18.71 -4.56
CA VAL A 154 -0.11 -18.99 -4.13
C VAL A 154 0.70 -19.59 -5.29
N ASP A 155 0.16 -20.57 -6.00
CA ASP A 155 0.81 -21.19 -7.16
C ASP A 155 1.12 -20.16 -8.26
N TYR A 156 0.17 -19.27 -8.55
CA TYR A 156 0.37 -18.19 -9.51
C TYR A 156 1.49 -17.23 -9.07
N ILE A 157 1.48 -16.79 -7.82
CA ILE A 157 2.55 -15.92 -7.28
C ILE A 157 3.91 -16.61 -7.34
N VAL A 158 3.98 -17.89 -7.00
CA VAL A 158 5.22 -18.66 -7.06
C VAL A 158 5.73 -18.79 -8.50
N SER A 159 4.83 -18.90 -9.48
CA SER A 159 5.20 -18.91 -10.90
C SER A 159 5.81 -17.59 -11.40
N CYS A 160 5.56 -16.48 -10.72
CA CYS A 160 6.15 -15.15 -11.00
C CYS A 160 7.53 -14.95 -10.35
N LYS A 161 8.05 -15.95 -9.61
CA LYS A 161 9.36 -15.88 -8.97
C LYS A 161 10.49 -16.06 -10.00
N ASN A 162 11.52 -15.23 -9.92
CA ASN A 162 12.71 -15.27 -10.75
C ASN A 162 13.89 -15.96 -10.08
N LEU A 163 14.92 -16.26 -10.88
CA LEU A 163 16.15 -16.92 -10.42
C LEU A 163 16.97 -16.06 -9.43
N ASP A 164 16.79 -14.74 -9.46
CA ASP A 164 17.40 -13.80 -8.53
C ASP A 164 16.69 -13.74 -7.15
N GLY A 165 15.65 -14.55 -6.97
CA GLY A 165 14.81 -14.61 -5.77
C GLY A 165 13.71 -13.56 -5.71
N GLY A 166 13.67 -12.60 -6.64
CA GLY A 166 12.64 -11.58 -6.75
C GLY A 166 11.39 -12.06 -7.50
N PHE A 167 10.43 -11.14 -7.66
CA PHE A 167 9.15 -11.41 -8.32
C PHE A 167 8.84 -10.33 -9.35
N GLY A 168 8.28 -10.74 -10.49
CA GLY A 168 7.76 -9.87 -11.53
C GLY A 168 6.24 -9.65 -11.43
N CYS A 169 5.68 -8.84 -12.33
CA CYS A 169 4.24 -8.58 -12.41
C CYS A 169 3.44 -9.77 -12.95
N THR A 170 4.07 -10.59 -13.79
CA THR A 170 3.54 -11.82 -14.39
C THR A 170 4.67 -12.84 -14.50
N PRO A 171 4.39 -14.13 -14.81
CA PRO A 171 5.44 -15.12 -15.04
C PRO A 171 6.43 -14.65 -16.12
N GLY A 172 7.73 -14.65 -15.80
CA GLY A 172 8.80 -14.17 -16.68
C GLY A 172 9.00 -12.64 -16.68
N GLY A 173 8.20 -11.88 -15.95
CA GLY A 173 8.42 -10.45 -15.74
C GLY A 173 9.65 -10.16 -14.89
N GLU A 174 10.31 -9.00 -15.11
CA GLU A 174 11.48 -8.58 -14.37
C GLU A 174 11.17 -8.38 -12.86
N SER A 175 12.13 -8.74 -12.01
CA SER A 175 12.01 -8.52 -10.56
C SER A 175 11.97 -7.04 -10.21
N HIS A 176 10.95 -6.63 -9.45
CA HIS A 176 10.72 -5.25 -9.07
C HIS A 176 10.34 -5.14 -7.58
N ALA A 177 10.90 -4.18 -6.85
CA ALA A 177 10.70 -4.05 -5.40
C ALA A 177 9.22 -3.93 -5.00
N GLY A 178 8.40 -3.21 -5.77
CA GLY A 178 6.96 -3.10 -5.55
C GLY A 178 6.22 -4.42 -5.74
N GLN A 179 6.60 -5.20 -6.78
CA GLN A 179 6.02 -6.53 -7.01
C GLN A 179 6.46 -7.51 -5.92
N ILE A 180 7.74 -7.45 -5.50
CA ILE A 180 8.25 -8.24 -4.39
C ILE A 180 7.45 -7.97 -3.12
N PHE A 181 7.20 -6.71 -2.77
CA PHE A 181 6.37 -6.37 -1.61
C PHE A 181 4.97 -7.01 -1.70
N CYS A 182 4.32 -6.91 -2.86
CA CYS A 182 3.00 -7.51 -3.06
C CYS A 182 3.04 -9.04 -2.96
N CYS A 183 3.99 -9.70 -3.64
CA CYS A 183 4.09 -11.14 -3.62
C CYS A 183 4.44 -11.68 -2.23
N VAL A 184 5.44 -11.09 -1.56
CA VAL A 184 5.83 -11.46 -0.21
C VAL A 184 4.69 -11.21 0.77
N GLY A 185 3.98 -10.08 0.64
CA GLY A 185 2.82 -9.77 1.47
C GLY A 185 1.68 -10.77 1.33
N ALA A 186 1.34 -11.15 0.09
CA ALA A 186 0.32 -12.18 -0.15
C ALA A 186 0.73 -13.55 0.40
N LEU A 187 1.98 -13.98 0.16
CA LEU A 187 2.52 -15.23 0.69
C LEU A 187 2.59 -15.20 2.22
N ALA A 188 2.89 -14.04 2.78
CA ALA A 188 2.88 -13.85 4.21
C ALA A 188 1.47 -14.03 4.78
N ILE A 189 0.45 -13.33 4.28
CA ILE A 189 -0.95 -13.44 4.73
C ILE A 189 -1.49 -14.88 4.61
N THR A 190 -1.06 -15.63 3.61
CA THR A 190 -1.50 -17.02 3.37
C THR A 190 -0.67 -18.08 4.09
N GLY A 191 0.33 -17.70 4.91
CA GLY A 191 1.23 -18.64 5.59
C GLY A 191 2.21 -19.36 4.65
N SER A 192 2.43 -18.84 3.44
CA SER A 192 3.15 -19.51 2.35
C SER A 192 4.58 -18.99 2.14
N LEU A 193 5.18 -18.32 3.14
CA LEU A 193 6.55 -17.79 3.06
C LEU A 193 7.64 -18.86 2.87
N HIS A 194 7.32 -20.13 3.06
CA HIS A 194 8.24 -21.24 2.82
C HIS A 194 8.65 -21.40 1.34
N HIS A 195 7.93 -20.78 0.41
CA HIS A 195 8.30 -20.73 -1.01
C HIS A 195 9.42 -19.73 -1.32
N ILE A 196 9.81 -18.89 -0.36
CA ILE A 196 10.81 -17.82 -0.53
C ILE A 196 12.17 -18.29 0.00
N ASP A 197 13.21 -18.15 -0.84
CA ASP A 197 14.60 -18.14 -0.35
C ASP A 197 14.84 -16.74 0.28
N LYS A 198 14.76 -16.70 1.62
CA LYS A 198 14.85 -15.45 2.38
C LYS A 198 16.21 -14.78 2.27
N ASP A 199 17.28 -15.54 2.10
CA ASP A 199 18.63 -15.01 2.02
C ASP A 199 18.90 -14.45 0.62
N LEU A 200 18.54 -15.18 -0.42
CA LEU A 200 18.66 -14.72 -1.81
C LEU A 200 17.85 -13.45 -2.04
N LEU A 201 16.58 -13.46 -1.61
CA LEU A 201 15.70 -12.28 -1.74
C LEU A 201 16.19 -11.12 -0.88
N GLY A 202 16.67 -11.39 0.33
CA GLY A 202 17.23 -10.37 1.22
C GLY A 202 18.44 -9.66 0.60
N TRP A 203 19.34 -10.40 -0.04
CA TRP A 203 20.46 -9.84 -0.82
C TRP A 203 19.97 -8.93 -1.94
N TRP A 204 19.02 -9.41 -2.76
CA TRP A 204 18.43 -8.63 -3.85
C TRP A 204 17.85 -7.30 -3.36
N LEU A 205 17.11 -7.33 -2.25
CA LEU A 205 16.52 -6.15 -1.64
C LEU A 205 17.56 -5.18 -1.10
N CYS A 206 18.61 -5.68 -0.43
CA CYS A 206 19.67 -4.84 0.14
C CYS A 206 20.48 -4.09 -0.91
N GLU A 207 20.68 -4.66 -2.11
CA GLU A 207 21.38 -4.00 -3.21
C GLU A 207 20.60 -2.80 -3.80
N ARG A 208 19.28 -2.73 -3.57
CA ARG A 208 18.36 -1.76 -4.19
C ARG A 208 17.71 -0.76 -3.22
N GLN A 209 18.23 -0.64 -2.02
CA GLN A 209 17.65 0.15 -0.92
C GLN A 209 17.30 1.62 -1.25
N VAL A 210 17.98 2.24 -2.20
CA VAL A 210 17.97 3.71 -2.32
C VAL A 210 16.71 4.27 -2.98
N CYS A 211 16.01 3.49 -3.83
CA CYS A 211 14.90 4.01 -4.64
C CYS A 211 13.50 3.62 -4.15
N TYR A 212 13.38 2.55 -3.33
CA TYR A 212 12.12 1.96 -2.92
C TYR A 212 12.13 1.62 -1.42
N SER A 213 12.58 2.53 -0.58
CA SER A 213 12.84 2.28 0.85
C SER A 213 11.67 1.62 1.58
N TRP A 214 10.44 2.09 1.36
CA TRP A 214 9.23 1.55 1.96
C TRP A 214 9.01 0.08 1.61
N TRP A 215 8.90 -0.25 0.30
CA TRP A 215 8.65 -1.63 -0.16
C TRP A 215 9.78 -2.58 0.23
N VAL A 216 11.03 -2.10 0.14
CA VAL A 216 12.23 -2.87 0.53
C VAL A 216 12.22 -3.14 2.04
N LEU A 217 12.01 -2.11 2.87
CA LEU A 217 11.98 -2.23 4.32
C LEU A 217 10.92 -3.22 4.78
N PHE A 218 9.69 -3.08 4.28
CA PHE A 218 8.59 -3.98 4.65
C PHE A 218 8.80 -5.41 4.16
N SER A 219 9.34 -5.60 2.95
CA SER A 219 9.69 -6.94 2.46
C SER A 219 10.73 -7.59 3.36
N LEU A 220 11.77 -6.86 3.77
CA LEU A 220 12.80 -7.36 4.70
C LEU A 220 12.24 -7.67 6.09
N ILE A 221 11.26 -6.89 6.58
CA ILE A 221 10.55 -7.20 7.83
C ILE A 221 9.79 -8.52 7.71
N MET A 222 9.01 -8.70 6.64
CA MET A 222 8.20 -9.91 6.43
C MET A 222 9.04 -11.18 6.31
N ILE A 223 10.23 -11.10 5.72
CA ILE A 223 11.14 -12.25 5.60
C ILE A 223 12.14 -12.37 6.77
N ASP A 224 12.04 -11.50 7.79
CA ASP A 224 12.93 -11.46 8.97
C ASP A 224 14.41 -11.20 8.63
N ARG A 225 14.65 -10.23 7.72
CA ARG A 225 16.01 -9.78 7.31
C ARG A 225 16.22 -8.28 7.49
N VAL A 226 15.33 -7.59 8.21
CA VAL A 226 15.44 -6.13 8.46
C VAL A 226 16.74 -5.75 9.20
N HIS A 227 17.35 -6.66 9.95
CA HIS A 227 18.61 -6.45 10.65
C HIS A 227 19.82 -6.31 9.71
N TRP A 228 19.66 -6.58 8.41
CA TRP A 228 20.70 -6.36 7.40
C TRP A 228 20.84 -4.89 7.00
N ILE A 229 19.88 -4.03 7.37
CA ILE A 229 19.88 -2.59 7.06
C ILE A 229 20.52 -1.79 8.21
N ASP A 230 21.33 -0.80 7.84
CA ASP A 230 21.82 0.24 8.75
C ASP A 230 20.68 1.26 9.02
N LYS A 231 20.02 1.10 10.16
CA LYS A 231 18.85 1.90 10.55
C LYS A 231 19.18 3.38 10.70
N ASP A 232 20.38 3.70 11.19
CA ASP A 232 20.77 5.10 11.44
C ASP A 232 21.03 5.83 10.11
N LYS A 233 21.65 5.15 9.14
CA LYS A 233 21.82 5.69 7.79
C LYS A 233 20.49 5.88 7.08
N LEU A 234 19.59 4.90 7.18
CA LEU A 234 18.25 5.02 6.57
C LEU A 234 17.45 6.16 7.20
N ALA A 235 17.42 6.25 8.54
CA ALA A 235 16.74 7.34 9.25
C ALA A 235 17.31 8.72 8.86
N LYS A 236 18.65 8.83 8.79
CA LYS A 236 19.29 10.06 8.35
C LYS A 236 18.89 10.43 6.92
N PHE A 237 18.92 9.48 5.99
CA PHE A 237 18.54 9.68 4.59
C PHE A 237 17.08 10.18 4.49
N ILE A 238 16.13 9.53 5.19
CA ILE A 238 14.72 9.93 5.19
C ILE A 238 14.55 11.36 5.71
N LEU A 239 15.22 11.71 6.80
CA LEU A 239 15.13 13.04 7.40
C LEU A 239 15.77 14.11 6.52
N ASP A 240 16.87 13.80 5.84
CA ASP A 240 17.54 14.69 4.89
C ASP A 240 16.69 14.95 3.62
N CYS A 241 15.74 14.06 3.30
CA CYS A 241 14.78 14.22 2.21
C CYS A 241 13.61 15.15 2.53
N GLN A 242 13.46 15.64 3.76
CA GLN A 242 12.40 16.59 4.12
C GLN A 242 12.67 17.96 3.49
N VAL A 243 11.65 18.54 2.85
CA VAL A 243 11.77 19.88 2.28
C VAL A 243 11.54 20.92 3.37
N PRO A 244 12.37 21.97 3.50
CA PRO A 244 12.23 22.97 4.55
C PRO A 244 10.87 23.70 4.56
N THR A 245 10.18 23.72 3.44
CA THR A 245 8.95 24.51 3.24
C THR A 245 7.65 23.76 3.48
N SER A 246 7.61 22.42 3.42
CA SER A 246 6.34 21.72 3.67
C SER A 246 6.36 20.21 3.76
N VAL A 247 7.25 19.43 3.09
CA VAL A 247 6.94 17.99 2.92
C VAL A 247 8.19 17.15 2.66
N SER A 248 8.17 15.87 3.07
CA SER A 248 9.21 14.93 2.68
C SER A 248 9.20 14.67 1.18
N ARG A 249 10.36 14.80 0.58
CA ARG A 249 10.64 14.31 -0.77
C ARG A 249 11.11 12.87 -0.67
N LEU A 250 10.27 11.94 -0.96
CA LEU A 250 10.67 10.59 -1.31
C LEU A 250 10.25 10.35 -2.75
N VAL A 251 11.19 10.42 -3.53
CA VAL A 251 11.46 10.16 -4.93
C VAL A 251 10.42 9.52 -5.79
N SER A 252 10.25 10.19 -6.91
CA SER A 252 9.53 9.80 -8.12
C SER A 252 9.98 8.46 -8.72
N THR A 253 9.04 7.87 -9.36
CA THR A 253 9.11 6.89 -10.43
C THR A 253 10.09 7.26 -11.54
N GLU A 254 11.33 6.99 -11.42
CA GLU A 254 12.25 6.66 -12.52
C GLU A 254 13.70 6.59 -12.02
N TRP A 255 14.22 5.44 -12.11
CA TRP A 255 15.60 4.99 -12.24
C TRP A 255 16.67 6.10 -12.35
N ARG A 256 17.23 6.59 -11.26
CA ARG A 256 18.59 7.10 -11.11
C ARG A 256 18.82 8.40 -10.37
N ASN A 257 17.86 9.26 -10.08
CA ASN A 257 18.17 10.52 -9.38
C ASN A 257 17.06 10.96 -8.44
N ILE A 258 17.39 10.97 -7.16
CA ILE A 258 16.74 11.83 -6.16
C ILE A 258 17.05 13.26 -6.57
N ARG A 259 16.11 13.95 -7.21
CA ARG A 259 16.30 15.36 -7.56
C ARG A 259 15.66 16.25 -6.50
N PRO A 260 16.37 17.32 -6.08
CA PRO A 260 15.85 18.31 -5.15
C PRO A 260 14.57 19.04 -5.61
N ASP A 261 14.14 18.88 -6.88
CA ASP A 261 13.10 19.67 -7.53
C ASP A 261 11.80 18.90 -7.84
N ASP A 262 11.65 17.65 -7.36
CA ASP A 262 10.45 16.88 -7.58
C ASP A 262 9.26 17.42 -6.79
N ALA A 263 8.07 17.36 -7.40
CA ALA A 263 6.84 17.84 -6.78
C ALA A 263 6.47 17.00 -5.57
N VAL A 264 6.05 17.69 -4.51
CA VAL A 264 5.56 17.08 -3.29
C VAL A 264 4.22 16.40 -3.56
N ASN A 265 4.02 15.18 -3.06
CA ASN A 265 2.74 14.48 -3.14
C ASN A 265 2.46 13.64 -1.88
N VAL A 266 1.18 13.26 -1.72
CA VAL A 266 0.71 12.54 -0.53
C VAL A 266 1.32 11.15 -0.39
N PHE A 267 1.65 10.46 -1.49
CA PHE A 267 2.26 9.13 -1.48
C PHE A 267 3.66 9.17 -0.84
N HIS A 268 4.50 10.08 -1.31
CA HIS A 268 5.86 10.23 -0.79
C HIS A 268 5.87 10.76 0.65
N THR A 269 4.89 11.59 1.02
CA THR A 269 4.69 12.03 2.40
C THR A 269 4.40 10.84 3.31
N TYR A 270 3.50 9.94 2.89
CA TYR A 270 3.21 8.72 3.64
C TYR A 270 4.45 7.85 3.80
N PHE A 271 5.14 7.52 2.71
CA PHE A 271 6.31 6.64 2.77
C PHE A 271 7.39 7.18 3.69
N GLY A 272 7.70 8.48 3.62
CA GLY A 272 8.70 9.10 4.50
C GLY A 272 8.32 9.08 5.97
N VAL A 273 7.09 9.40 6.30
CA VAL A 273 6.59 9.38 7.69
C VAL A 273 6.56 7.94 8.21
N ALA A 274 6.11 6.98 7.41
CA ALA A 274 6.00 5.60 7.81
C ALA A 274 7.38 4.94 7.98
N ASP A 275 8.32 5.16 7.05
CA ASP A 275 9.71 4.69 7.18
C ASP A 275 10.38 5.26 8.43
N HIS A 276 10.21 6.57 8.70
CA HIS A 276 10.73 7.19 9.91
C HIS A 276 10.11 6.56 11.18
N HIS A 277 8.80 6.35 11.17
CA HIS A 277 8.08 5.77 12.32
C HIS A 277 8.56 4.33 12.62
N MET A 278 8.75 3.52 11.59
CA MET A 278 9.24 2.14 11.71
C MET A 278 10.69 2.08 12.23
N ASN A 279 11.53 3.03 11.85
CA ASN A 279 12.91 3.09 12.33
C ASN A 279 13.03 3.57 13.79
N CYS A 280 12.15 4.48 14.25
CA CYS A 280 12.22 5.08 15.58
C CYS A 280 11.49 4.30 16.68
N ARG A 281 10.51 3.47 16.34
CA ARG A 281 9.72 2.69 17.30
C ARG A 281 9.87 1.20 17.03
N LYS A 282 10.04 0.40 18.08
CA LYS A 282 10.03 -1.07 17.98
C LYS A 282 8.73 -1.52 17.28
N TYR A 283 8.77 -1.69 15.95
CA TYR A 283 7.80 -2.38 15.10
C TYR A 283 6.31 -2.15 15.45
N HIS A 284 5.86 -0.91 15.58
CA HIS A 284 4.44 -0.62 15.66
C HIS A 284 3.90 -0.40 14.23
N LEU A 285 3.45 -1.49 13.62
CA LEU A 285 2.72 -1.46 12.35
C LEU A 285 1.49 -0.54 12.47
N PRO A 286 1.13 0.23 11.43
CA PRO A 286 -0.14 0.95 11.36
C PRO A 286 -1.33 0.07 11.74
N HIS A 287 -2.37 0.64 12.33
CA HIS A 287 -3.49 -0.13 12.91
C HIS A 287 -4.09 -1.14 11.93
N HIS A 288 -4.29 -0.77 10.65
CA HIS A 288 -4.82 -1.66 9.62
C HIS A 288 -3.84 -2.80 9.22
N ILE A 289 -2.52 -2.55 9.27
CA ILE A 289 -1.52 -3.61 9.08
C ILE A 289 -1.47 -4.52 10.32
N LYS A 290 -1.72 -3.97 11.53
CA LYS A 290 -1.93 -4.78 12.74
C LYS A 290 -3.15 -5.70 12.64
N TYR A 291 -4.21 -5.30 11.93
CA TYR A 291 -5.35 -6.17 11.68
C TYR A 291 -4.96 -7.34 10.77
N VAL A 292 -4.22 -7.09 9.69
CA VAL A 292 -3.69 -8.17 8.83
C VAL A 292 -2.75 -9.09 9.62
N THR A 293 -1.93 -8.53 10.54
CA THR A 293 -1.01 -9.31 11.37
C THR A 293 -1.66 -9.95 12.60
N LYS A 294 -2.81 -9.44 13.10
CA LYS A 294 -3.56 -10.09 14.19
C LYS A 294 -4.36 -11.32 13.74
N CYS A 295 -4.61 -11.48 12.45
CA CYS A 295 -5.31 -12.65 11.92
C CYS A 295 -4.45 -13.91 11.83
N GLY A 296 -3.30 -13.99 12.51
CA GLY A 296 -2.56 -15.25 12.63
C GLY A 296 -1.06 -15.19 12.41
N TRP A 297 -0.40 -14.11 12.80
CA TRP A 297 1.08 -13.98 12.73
C TRP A 297 1.68 -13.89 14.12
#